data_cf788d2b901bf77dc2972f0e56112a8a
#
_entry.id   cf788d2b901bf77dc2972f0e56112a8a
#
_cell.length_a   1.000
_cell.length_b   1.000
_cell.length_c   1.000
_cell.angle_alpha   90.00
_cell.angle_beta   90.00
_cell.angle_gamma   90.00
#
_symmetry.space_group_name_H-M   'P 1'
#
loop_
_entity.id
_entity.type
_entity.pdbx_description
1 polymer ?
#
loop_
_entity_poly.entity_id
_entity_poly.type
_entity_poly.pdbx_seq_one_letter_code
_entity_poly.pdbx_strand_id
1 'polypeptide(L)'
;MDRIHVSTVVCLPPDEVYDFLVDFPRYARYSKYLTGVTANGDGSPGTRYRLRFAWWKLSYTAHTEVTDADAPTRLDWRVIKDLDAHGNWRVEPLDSVPAGLPADAEAACRVHLEVEFDPDSVGGGMLDLPRFVSLDWVVGKVKPILVEEAERVVERIVADVEGRRREVELVVHEVPGGV
;
A
#
# COMPACT_ATOMS: atom_id res chain seq x y z
N MET A 1 11.03 -8.53 13.50
CA MET A 1 10.12 -8.07 12.43
C MET A 1 9.47 -6.77 12.84
N ASP A 2 9.59 -5.78 12.03
CA ASP A 2 8.87 -4.52 12.19
C ASP A 2 7.49 -4.64 11.55
N ARG A 3 6.51 -3.92 12.09
CA ARG A 3 5.13 -3.98 11.63
C ARG A 3 4.55 -2.59 11.35
N ILE A 4 3.78 -2.51 10.28
CA ILE A 4 2.96 -1.36 9.93
C ILE A 4 1.51 -1.83 9.85
N HIS A 5 0.61 -1.11 10.51
CA HIS A 5 -0.83 -1.32 10.37
C HIS A 5 -1.52 0.03 10.25
N VAL A 6 -2.16 0.24 9.11
CA VAL A 6 -2.94 1.45 8.83
C VAL A 6 -4.33 1.07 8.32
N SER A 7 -5.29 1.94 8.51
CA SER A 7 -6.64 1.76 7.96
C SER A 7 -7.29 3.07 7.58
N THR A 8 -8.25 2.98 6.67
CA THR A 8 -9.13 4.09 6.29
C THR A 8 -10.51 3.56 5.95
N VAL A 9 -11.51 4.44 5.93
CA VAL A 9 -12.88 4.10 5.51
C VAL A 9 -13.09 4.54 4.07
N VAL A 10 -13.61 3.63 3.26
CA VAL A 10 -14.01 3.86 1.86
C VAL A 10 -15.51 3.62 1.73
N CYS A 11 -16.21 4.59 1.12
CA CYS A 11 -17.67 4.54 0.96
C CYS A 11 -18.06 3.79 -0.31
N LEU A 12 -17.73 2.52 -0.36
CA LEU A 12 -18.03 1.58 -1.45
C LEU A 12 -18.33 0.19 -0.88
N PRO A 13 -19.06 -0.66 -1.65
CA PRO A 13 -19.23 -2.06 -1.29
C PRO A 13 -17.89 -2.84 -1.28
N PRO A 14 -17.80 -3.93 -0.49
CA PRO A 14 -16.56 -4.71 -0.36
C PRO A 14 -15.98 -5.23 -1.66
N ASP A 15 -16.82 -5.70 -2.58
CA ASP A 15 -16.41 -6.22 -3.88
C ASP A 15 -15.75 -5.16 -4.76
N GLU A 16 -16.26 -3.94 -4.79
CA GLU A 16 -15.65 -2.83 -5.54
C GLU A 16 -14.31 -2.40 -4.92
N VAL A 17 -14.23 -2.37 -3.60
CA VAL A 17 -12.96 -2.09 -2.89
C VAL A 17 -11.93 -3.16 -3.20
N TYR A 18 -12.31 -4.42 -3.13
CA TYR A 18 -11.42 -5.54 -3.40
C TYR A 18 -10.91 -5.54 -4.85
N ASP A 19 -11.78 -5.28 -5.82
CA ASP A 19 -11.41 -5.19 -7.24
C ASP A 19 -10.34 -4.10 -7.48
N PHE A 20 -10.43 -2.99 -6.76
CA PHE A 20 -9.37 -1.97 -6.78
C PHE A 20 -8.07 -2.49 -6.18
N LEU A 21 -8.12 -3.18 -5.04
CA LEU A 21 -6.91 -3.63 -4.32
C LEU A 21 -6.11 -4.67 -5.09
N VAL A 22 -6.74 -5.53 -5.88
CA VAL A 22 -6.04 -6.53 -6.70
C VAL A 22 -5.45 -5.94 -7.98
N ASP A 23 -5.88 -4.77 -8.38
CA ASP A 23 -5.41 -4.07 -9.59
C ASP A 23 -4.16 -3.23 -9.28
N PHE A 24 -3.06 -3.89 -8.93
CA PHE A 24 -1.78 -3.24 -8.60
C PHE A 24 -1.26 -2.32 -9.72
N PRO A 25 -1.39 -2.64 -11.02
CA PRO A 25 -1.00 -1.72 -12.09
C PRO A 25 -1.63 -0.33 -12.00
N ARG A 26 -2.83 -0.23 -11.47
CA ARG A 26 -3.54 1.04 -11.26
C ARG A 26 -2.89 1.93 -10.21
N TYR A 27 -2.15 1.36 -9.27
CA TYR A 27 -1.54 2.10 -8.15
C TYR A 27 -0.57 3.20 -8.61
N ALA A 28 0.08 3.01 -9.76
CA ALA A 28 1.00 4.00 -10.31
C ALA A 28 0.35 5.36 -10.65
N ARG A 29 -0.97 5.41 -10.75
CA ARG A 29 -1.71 6.66 -11.00
C ARG A 29 -1.73 7.60 -9.80
N TYR A 30 -1.52 7.09 -8.59
CA TYR A 30 -1.77 7.80 -7.35
C TYR A 30 -0.50 8.29 -6.65
N SER A 31 0.65 7.74 -7.00
CA SER A 31 1.93 8.15 -6.44
C SER A 31 2.92 8.52 -7.53
N LYS A 32 3.55 9.70 -7.41
CA LYS A 32 4.63 10.13 -8.30
C LYS A 32 5.92 9.32 -8.11
N TYR A 33 6.05 8.61 -7.00
CA TYR A 33 7.22 7.77 -6.71
C TYR A 33 7.10 6.36 -7.26
N LEU A 34 5.89 5.88 -7.50
CA LEU A 34 5.63 4.61 -8.16
C LEU A 34 5.53 4.84 -9.67
N THR A 35 6.62 4.59 -10.37
CA THR A 35 6.77 4.94 -11.80
C THR A 35 6.14 3.92 -12.74
N GLY A 36 5.88 2.72 -12.27
CA GLY A 36 5.18 1.71 -13.04
C GLY A 36 4.99 0.41 -12.28
N VAL A 37 3.96 -0.32 -12.66
CA VAL A 37 3.69 -1.67 -12.16
C VAL A 37 3.43 -2.58 -13.34
N THR A 38 4.12 -3.71 -13.37
CA THR A 38 3.85 -4.78 -14.34
C THR A 38 3.31 -6.00 -13.62
N ALA A 39 2.34 -6.66 -14.22
CA ALA A 39 1.68 -7.84 -13.68
C ALA A 39 1.95 -9.07 -14.55
N ASN A 40 2.17 -10.21 -13.88
CA ASN A 40 2.19 -11.53 -14.49
C ASN A 40 1.17 -12.41 -13.77
N GLY A 41 -0.06 -12.35 -14.23
CA GLY A 41 -1.23 -13.01 -13.68
C GLY A 41 -2.44 -12.09 -13.59
N ASP A 42 -3.52 -12.57 -13.00
CA ASP A 42 -4.84 -11.93 -12.93
C ASP A 42 -5.25 -11.47 -11.51
N GLY A 43 -4.32 -11.50 -10.55
CA GLY A 43 -4.60 -11.17 -9.14
C GLY A 43 -4.89 -12.37 -8.26
N SER A 44 -5.02 -13.57 -8.81
CA SER A 44 -5.15 -14.81 -8.05
C SER A 44 -3.82 -15.24 -7.42
N PRO A 45 -3.83 -16.17 -6.44
CA PRO A 45 -2.60 -16.69 -5.84
C PRO A 45 -1.59 -17.15 -6.90
N GLY A 46 -0.33 -16.75 -6.74
CA GLY A 46 0.74 -16.98 -7.70
C GLY A 46 0.97 -15.83 -8.67
N THR A 47 0.10 -14.84 -8.73
CA THR A 47 0.33 -13.62 -9.51
C THR A 47 1.52 -12.87 -8.98
N ARG A 48 2.41 -12.44 -9.88
CA ARG A 48 3.61 -11.67 -9.56
C ARG A 48 3.50 -10.26 -10.12
N TYR A 49 3.91 -9.30 -9.30
CA TYR A 49 3.96 -7.89 -9.66
C TYR A 49 5.38 -7.36 -9.50
N ARG A 50 5.75 -6.44 -10.37
CA ARG A 50 6.95 -5.62 -10.26
C ARG A 50 6.53 -4.18 -10.08
N LEU A 51 6.82 -3.61 -8.92
CA LEU A 51 6.52 -2.23 -8.58
C LEU A 51 7.82 -1.44 -8.65
N ARG A 52 7.91 -0.51 -9.59
CA ARG A 52 9.10 0.32 -9.78
C ARG A 52 8.94 1.65 -9.08
N PHE A 53 9.79 1.87 -8.09
CA PHE A 53 9.86 3.12 -7.35
C PHE A 53 11.06 3.95 -7.80
N ALA A 54 10.90 5.25 -7.86
CA ALA A 54 11.98 6.20 -8.11
C ALA A 54 11.80 7.44 -7.24
N TRP A 55 12.89 7.85 -6.61
CA TRP A 55 12.97 9.06 -5.83
C TRP A 55 14.35 9.67 -5.97
N TRP A 56 14.43 10.93 -6.43
CA TRP A 56 15.70 11.61 -6.69
C TRP A 56 16.59 10.76 -7.63
N LYS A 57 17.79 10.36 -7.23
CA LYS A 57 18.72 9.50 -7.98
C LYS A 57 18.60 8.01 -7.62
N LEU A 58 17.60 7.67 -6.82
CA LEU A 58 17.40 6.30 -6.31
C LEU A 58 16.27 5.63 -7.07
N SER A 59 16.46 4.36 -7.37
CA SER A 59 15.41 3.50 -7.91
C SER A 59 15.41 2.15 -7.22
N TYR A 60 14.23 1.59 -7.06
CA TYR A 60 14.02 0.27 -6.49
C TYR A 60 12.86 -0.42 -7.17
N THR A 61 13.01 -1.71 -7.45
CA THR A 61 11.93 -2.55 -7.97
C THR A 61 11.56 -3.60 -6.94
N ALA A 62 10.36 -3.49 -6.38
CA ALA A 62 9.80 -4.52 -5.51
C ALA A 62 9.21 -5.64 -6.36
N HIS A 63 9.65 -6.86 -6.10
CA HIS A 63 9.07 -8.07 -6.70
C HIS A 63 8.14 -8.70 -5.67
N THR A 64 6.86 -8.74 -5.97
CA THR A 64 5.85 -9.26 -5.06
C THR A 64 5.08 -10.42 -5.68
N GLU A 65 4.52 -11.26 -4.84
CA GLU A 65 3.67 -12.38 -5.23
C GLU A 65 2.43 -12.42 -4.33
N VAL A 66 1.26 -12.62 -4.93
CA VAL A 66 0.04 -12.93 -4.19
C VAL A 66 0.14 -14.35 -3.66
N THR A 67 0.04 -14.51 -2.35
CA THR A 67 0.18 -15.82 -1.69
C THR A 67 -1.15 -16.48 -1.40
N ASP A 68 -2.18 -15.67 -1.09
CA ASP A 68 -3.54 -16.15 -0.85
C ASP A 68 -4.54 -15.05 -1.18
N ALA A 69 -5.77 -15.45 -1.50
CA ALA A 69 -6.85 -14.54 -1.82
C ALA A 69 -8.19 -15.12 -1.35
N ASP A 70 -8.89 -14.35 -0.52
CA ASP A 70 -10.23 -14.64 -0.04
C ASP A 70 -11.14 -13.45 -0.35
N ALA A 71 -11.55 -13.37 -1.62
CA ALA A 71 -12.36 -12.28 -2.12
C ALA A 71 -13.77 -12.27 -1.50
N PRO A 72 -14.33 -11.13 -1.11
CA PRO A 72 -13.78 -9.78 -1.23
C PRO A 72 -13.14 -9.27 0.07
N THR A 73 -12.69 -10.14 0.97
CA THR A 73 -12.31 -9.76 2.34
C THR A 73 -10.82 -9.67 2.59
N ARG A 74 -10.00 -10.43 1.86
CA ARG A 74 -8.57 -10.51 2.15
C ARG A 74 -7.72 -10.84 0.92
N LEU A 75 -6.55 -10.21 0.84
CA LEU A 75 -5.53 -10.47 -0.16
C LEU A 75 -4.16 -10.49 0.53
N ASP A 76 -3.50 -11.64 0.56
CA ASP A 76 -2.17 -11.81 1.13
C ASP A 76 -1.10 -11.75 0.04
N TRP A 77 0.01 -11.11 0.35
CA TRP A 77 1.14 -10.98 -0.55
C TRP A 77 2.47 -11.02 0.20
N ARG A 78 3.54 -11.28 -0.53
CA ARG A 78 4.91 -11.21 -0.01
C ARG A 78 5.85 -10.57 -1.02
N VAL A 79 6.94 -10.02 -0.53
CA VAL A 79 8.10 -9.64 -1.35
C VAL A 79 8.94 -10.90 -1.56
N ILE A 80 9.36 -11.15 -2.79
CA ILE A 80 10.06 -12.40 -3.16
C ILE A 80 11.54 -12.19 -3.46
N LYS A 81 12.03 -10.96 -3.33
CA LYS A 81 13.43 -10.62 -3.62
C LYS A 81 13.91 -9.44 -2.80
N ASP A 82 15.13 -9.52 -2.30
CA ASP A 82 15.93 -8.46 -1.67
C ASP A 82 15.43 -7.95 -0.31
N LEU A 83 14.23 -8.29 0.12
CA LEU A 83 13.65 -7.91 1.40
C LEU A 83 12.74 -9.03 1.90
N ASP A 84 12.90 -9.42 3.16
CA ASP A 84 11.93 -10.29 3.84
C ASP A 84 10.76 -9.43 4.33
N ALA A 85 9.69 -9.46 3.57
CA ALA A 85 8.47 -8.71 3.88
C ALA A 85 7.24 -9.44 3.33
N HIS A 86 6.17 -9.37 4.09
CA HIS A 86 4.86 -9.85 3.68
C HIS A 86 3.77 -8.96 4.27
N GLY A 87 2.59 -9.05 3.71
CA GLY A 87 1.49 -8.24 4.18
C GLY A 87 0.16 -8.72 3.64
N ASN A 88 -0.87 -8.01 4.06
CA ASN A 88 -2.22 -8.25 3.56
C ASN A 88 -3.03 -6.97 3.44
N TRP A 89 -3.96 -7.00 2.53
CA TRP A 89 -5.11 -6.12 2.49
C TRP A 89 -6.30 -6.84 3.12
N ARG A 90 -7.01 -6.17 4.00
CA ARG A 90 -8.23 -6.70 4.60
C ARG A 90 -9.36 -5.68 4.44
N VAL A 91 -10.48 -6.14 3.91
CA VAL A 91 -11.68 -5.35 3.69
C VAL A 91 -12.73 -5.76 4.71
N GLU A 92 -13.06 -4.84 5.61
CA GLU A 92 -14.05 -5.04 6.67
C GLU A 92 -15.33 -4.27 6.31
N PRO A 93 -16.43 -4.95 5.92
CA PRO A 93 -17.70 -4.28 5.71
C PRO A 93 -18.21 -3.64 6.99
N LEU A 94 -18.71 -2.40 6.90
CA LEU A 94 -19.33 -1.70 8.03
C LEU A 94 -20.85 -1.86 7.96
N ASP A 95 -21.50 -1.97 9.12
CA ASP A 95 -22.96 -2.12 9.22
C ASP A 95 -23.70 -0.86 8.77
N SER A 96 -23.05 0.30 8.89
CA SER A 96 -23.58 1.58 8.46
C SER A 96 -22.45 2.52 8.03
N VAL A 97 -22.82 3.52 7.24
CA VAL A 97 -21.89 4.60 6.87
C VAL A 97 -21.62 5.46 8.09
N PRO A 98 -20.35 5.64 8.52
CA PRO A 98 -20.03 6.46 9.68
C PRO A 98 -20.51 7.91 9.55
N ALA A 99 -20.81 8.53 10.68
CA ALA A 99 -21.19 9.94 10.74
C ALA A 99 -20.06 10.83 10.18
N GLY A 100 -20.43 11.89 9.47
CA GLY A 100 -19.48 12.81 8.82
C GLY A 100 -19.04 12.39 7.42
N LEU A 101 -19.38 11.17 6.98
CA LEU A 101 -19.17 10.71 5.60
C LEU A 101 -20.39 11.01 4.73
N PRO A 102 -20.28 10.92 3.39
CA PRO A 102 -21.39 11.25 2.50
C PRO A 102 -22.66 10.49 2.83
N ALA A 103 -23.74 11.24 3.13
CA ALA A 103 -25.03 10.69 3.56
C ALA A 103 -25.74 9.85 2.46
N ASP A 104 -25.34 10.04 1.21
CA ASP A 104 -25.86 9.32 0.04
C ASP A 104 -25.06 8.03 -0.28
N ALA A 105 -24.00 7.73 0.48
CA ALA A 105 -23.27 6.48 0.35
C ALA A 105 -24.15 5.29 0.81
N GLU A 106 -24.25 4.27 -0.04
CA GLU A 106 -25.07 3.08 0.23
C GLU A 106 -24.31 2.03 1.08
N ALA A 107 -22.97 2.06 1.03
CA ALA A 107 -22.12 1.13 1.73
C ALA A 107 -20.80 1.79 2.14
N ALA A 108 -20.16 1.24 3.16
CA ALA A 108 -18.82 1.62 3.56
C ALA A 108 -18.03 0.41 4.04
N CYS A 109 -16.72 0.45 3.84
CA CYS A 109 -15.78 -0.54 4.32
C CYS A 109 -14.61 0.13 5.03
N ARG A 110 -14.09 -0.53 6.06
CA ARG A 110 -12.78 -0.22 6.60
C ARG A 110 -11.73 -1.06 5.88
N VAL A 111 -10.80 -0.41 5.25
CA VAL A 111 -9.69 -1.07 4.53
C VAL A 111 -8.45 -1.02 5.40
N HIS A 112 -7.89 -2.18 5.68
CA HIS A 112 -6.66 -2.32 6.46
C HIS A 112 -5.51 -2.74 5.56
N LEU A 113 -4.35 -2.12 5.76
CA LEU A 113 -3.07 -2.59 5.24
C LEU A 113 -2.20 -2.98 6.42
N GLU A 114 -1.79 -4.23 6.47
CA GLU A 114 -0.83 -4.75 7.43
C GLU A 114 0.41 -5.22 6.69
N VAL A 115 1.59 -4.80 7.16
CA VAL A 115 2.89 -5.17 6.58
C VAL A 115 3.82 -5.56 7.71
N GLU A 116 4.46 -6.71 7.59
CA GLU A 116 5.55 -7.14 8.44
C GLU A 116 6.83 -7.27 7.60
N PHE A 117 7.94 -6.78 8.09
CA PHE A 117 9.21 -6.81 7.39
C PHE A 117 10.39 -6.89 8.35
N ASP A 118 11.47 -7.48 7.86
CA ASP A 118 12.75 -7.53 8.54
C ASP A 118 13.71 -6.48 7.94
N PRO A 119 13.96 -5.36 8.63
CA PRO A 119 14.85 -4.33 8.12
C PRO A 119 16.29 -4.82 7.94
N ASP A 120 16.71 -5.83 8.69
CA ASP A 120 18.05 -6.41 8.59
C ASP A 120 18.22 -7.34 7.38
N SER A 121 17.11 -7.75 6.75
CA SER A 121 17.12 -8.58 5.55
C SER A 121 17.46 -7.82 4.26
N VAL A 122 17.53 -6.49 4.33
CA VAL A 122 17.83 -5.65 3.17
C VAL A 122 19.22 -5.95 2.62
N GLY A 123 19.28 -6.60 1.47
CA GLY A 123 20.53 -6.93 0.79
C GLY A 123 21.27 -5.70 0.28
N GLY A 124 22.59 -5.72 0.32
CA GLY A 124 23.45 -4.59 -0.10
C GLY A 124 23.38 -4.19 -1.58
N GLY A 125 22.56 -4.88 -2.38
CA GLY A 125 22.27 -4.55 -3.78
C GLY A 125 20.84 -4.10 -4.05
N MET A 126 20.03 -3.95 -3.01
CA MET A 126 18.61 -3.60 -3.12
C MET A 126 18.39 -2.20 -3.69
N LEU A 127 19.22 -1.25 -3.28
CA LEU A 127 19.19 0.11 -3.76
C LEU A 127 20.48 0.41 -4.53
N ASP A 128 20.33 0.90 -5.74
CA ASP A 128 21.47 1.43 -6.51
C ASP A 128 21.84 2.80 -5.92
N LEU A 129 22.64 2.73 -4.84
CA LEU A 129 23.03 3.93 -4.09
C LEU A 129 24.25 4.60 -4.72
N PRO A 130 24.24 5.92 -4.91
CA PRO A 130 25.45 6.69 -5.22
C PRO A 130 26.49 6.46 -4.13
N ARG A 131 27.80 6.44 -4.52
CA ARG A 131 28.92 6.13 -3.63
C ARG A 131 29.02 6.91 -2.32
N PHE A 132 28.30 8.04 -2.21
CA PHE A 132 28.35 8.94 -1.06
C PHE A 132 27.07 8.89 -0.20
N VAL A 133 26.15 7.96 -0.48
CA VAL A 133 24.85 7.88 0.18
C VAL A 133 24.79 6.60 0.99
N SER A 134 24.59 6.71 2.32
CA SER A 134 24.35 5.57 3.19
C SER A 134 22.86 5.18 3.20
N LEU A 135 22.59 3.91 3.49
CA LEU A 135 21.22 3.42 3.66
C LEU A 135 20.48 4.16 4.77
N ASP A 136 21.14 4.43 5.90
CA ASP A 136 20.56 5.19 7.02
C ASP A 136 20.16 6.59 6.62
N TRP A 137 20.95 7.26 5.80
CA TRP A 137 20.60 8.59 5.27
C TRP A 137 19.34 8.51 4.39
N VAL A 138 19.26 7.50 3.52
CA VAL A 138 18.08 7.26 2.66
C VAL A 138 16.84 7.03 3.50
N VAL A 139 16.90 6.13 4.48
CA VAL A 139 15.78 5.83 5.38
C VAL A 139 15.33 7.08 6.13
N GLY A 140 16.25 7.86 6.66
CA GLY A 140 15.94 9.11 7.35
C GLY A 140 15.28 10.18 6.47
N LYS A 141 15.55 10.19 5.17
CA LYS A 141 14.93 11.12 4.21
C LYS A 141 13.61 10.61 3.64
N VAL A 142 13.53 9.31 3.39
CA VAL A 142 12.35 8.70 2.76
C VAL A 142 11.20 8.53 3.75
N LYS A 143 11.49 8.20 5.02
CA LYS A 143 10.44 7.95 6.04
C LYS A 143 9.42 9.11 6.18
N PRO A 144 9.82 10.38 6.35
CA PRO A 144 8.85 11.49 6.42
C PRO A 144 8.07 11.66 5.11
N ILE A 145 8.73 11.47 3.96
CA ILE A 145 8.10 11.58 2.65
C ILE A 145 7.03 10.50 2.47
N LEU A 146 7.29 9.28 2.92
CA LEU A 146 6.33 8.18 2.84
C LEU A 146 5.09 8.46 3.69
N VAL A 147 5.24 8.99 4.89
CA VAL A 147 4.11 9.32 5.77
C VAL A 147 3.24 10.42 5.13
N GLU A 148 3.86 11.51 4.68
CA GLU A 148 3.14 12.62 4.05
C GLU A 148 2.49 12.21 2.72
N GLU A 149 3.20 11.44 1.90
CA GLU A 149 2.67 10.96 0.62
C GLU A 149 1.58 9.90 0.80
N ALA A 150 1.64 9.08 1.84
CA ALA A 150 0.61 8.06 2.10
C ALA A 150 -0.79 8.68 2.24
N GLU A 151 -0.92 9.76 3.00
CA GLU A 151 -2.20 10.48 3.14
C GLU A 151 -2.69 11.02 1.80
N ARG A 152 -1.80 11.64 1.03
CA ARG A 152 -2.13 12.19 -0.30
C ARG A 152 -2.53 11.11 -1.30
N VAL A 153 -1.85 9.97 -1.28
CA VAL A 153 -2.17 8.82 -2.12
C VAL A 153 -3.56 8.29 -1.79
N VAL A 154 -3.86 8.12 -0.50
CA VAL A 154 -5.17 7.64 -0.03
C VAL A 154 -6.28 8.62 -0.42
N GLU A 155 -6.08 9.92 -0.27
CA GLU A 155 -7.05 10.94 -0.71
C GLU A 155 -7.31 10.88 -2.22
N ARG A 156 -6.27 10.70 -3.04
CA ARG A 156 -6.42 10.56 -4.50
C ARG A 156 -7.16 9.28 -4.87
N ILE A 157 -6.85 8.17 -4.23
CA ILE A 157 -7.53 6.89 -4.45
C ILE A 157 -9.01 7.03 -4.12
N VAL A 158 -9.34 7.53 -2.94
CA VAL A 158 -10.73 7.69 -2.50
C VAL A 158 -11.50 8.64 -3.41
N ALA A 159 -10.90 9.76 -3.84
CA ALA A 159 -11.52 10.68 -4.78
C ALA A 159 -11.83 10.02 -6.13
N ASP A 160 -10.95 9.14 -6.60
CA ASP A 160 -11.14 8.44 -7.88
C ASP A 160 -12.18 7.31 -7.77
N VAL A 161 -12.08 6.46 -6.76
CA VAL A 161 -12.97 5.30 -6.63
C VAL A 161 -14.37 5.66 -6.16
N GLU A 162 -14.53 6.69 -5.31
CA GLU A 162 -15.84 7.20 -4.87
C GLU A 162 -16.43 8.22 -5.84
N GLY A 163 -15.63 8.77 -6.75
CA GLY A 163 -16.04 9.78 -7.72
C GLY A 163 -16.19 11.20 -7.15
N ARG A 164 -15.74 11.46 -5.93
CA ARG A 164 -15.74 12.78 -5.29
C ARG A 164 -14.59 12.98 -4.33
N ARG A 165 -14.17 14.23 -4.18
CA ARG A 165 -13.17 14.62 -3.18
C ARG A 165 -13.81 14.77 -1.82
N ARG A 166 -13.16 14.27 -0.80
CA ARG A 166 -13.48 14.48 0.61
C ARG A 166 -12.23 14.36 1.46
N GLU A 167 -12.33 14.85 2.68
CA GLU A 167 -11.31 14.61 3.69
C GLU A 167 -11.28 13.13 4.06
N VAL A 168 -10.08 12.55 4.12
CA VAL A 168 -9.87 11.14 4.42
C VAL A 168 -8.98 11.04 5.66
N GLU A 169 -9.42 10.25 6.62
CA GLU A 169 -8.64 9.95 7.82
C GLU A 169 -7.87 8.64 7.60
N LEU A 170 -6.54 8.73 7.66
CA LEU A 170 -5.67 7.56 7.70
C LEU A 170 -5.34 7.26 9.16
N VAL A 171 -5.88 6.17 9.69
CA VAL A 171 -5.63 5.73 11.06
C VAL A 171 -4.37 4.88 11.08
N VAL A 172 -3.39 5.31 11.85
CA VAL A 172 -2.15 4.58 12.06
C VAL A 172 -2.27 3.80 13.37
N HIS A 173 -2.34 2.48 13.29
CA HIS A 173 -2.47 1.60 14.45
C HIS A 173 -1.11 1.18 14.98
N GLU A 174 -0.16 0.94 14.08
CA GLU A 174 1.19 0.49 14.42
C GLU A 174 2.20 0.99 13.39
N VAL A 175 3.37 1.45 13.86
CA VAL A 175 4.52 1.87 13.03
C VAL A 175 5.81 1.32 13.62
N PRO A 176 6.83 1.03 12.77
CA PRO A 176 8.12 0.56 13.25
C PRO A 176 8.81 1.60 14.13
N GLY A 177 9.41 1.14 15.24
CA GLY A 177 10.17 2.00 16.14
C GLY A 177 9.34 3.02 16.91
N GLY A 178 8.05 2.76 17.10
CA GLY A 178 7.20 3.53 18.00
C GLY A 178 7.68 3.38 19.44
N VAL A 179 8.25 4.45 20.01
CA VAL A 179 8.42 4.64 21.45
C VAL A 179 7.24 5.47 21.92
#